data_fc31d46ff124c90cc23a065969fe248b
#
_entry.id   fc31d46ff124c90cc23a065969fe248b
#
_cell.length_a   1.000
_cell.length_b   1.000
_cell.length_c   1.000
_cell.angle_alpha   90.00
_cell.angle_beta   90.00
_cell.angle_gamma   90.00
#
_symmetry.space_group_name_H-M   'P 1'
#
loop_
_entity.id
_entity.type
_entity.pdbx_description
1 polymer ?
#
loop_
_entity_poly.entity_id
_entity_poly.type
_entity_poly.pdbx_seq_one_letter_code
_entity_poly.pdbx_strand_id
1 'polypeptide(L)'
;MTTPSISPNPDVSSAPALIDRRTFVKAAAVAGAGLALGNPLRAAATASASRKRYAIVGTGSRHRMYRDSILGPYKEHAELVGLCDLNKGRVELSRRQAKEEGVEVRGYAPGDFEKMIRENKVDTVIVTTMDSTHDEYIVRGLEAGCDVITEKPMTTTAEKCQGILDAQKRSGKSVRVTFNYRYSPPRTQVKDLLMNGEIGDILSIDFHWLLNTMHGADYFRRWHSLKKNSGGLMVHKATHHFDLVNWWLSSNPVAVTAVGKHDFYTPVMAKRLGLDSHHERCLTCPEKKECGFYMDLAGNPGLKALYLDQEKYDGYFRDKCVWRPEIDIEDTMNVIVKYDTGATLSYSLNAFNAWEGYRIAFNGTKGRLEHSIVEQIYVSGTNTVQGGIEEDGTKTRVIPLRGAARDIEPWTGTGGHGGGDKVLLDDIFLANPPEDKYVRNSDQRGGAASILIGVAANRCFETGKPVEIASLVKNLERADYPPMPTHEDPVPMPPVRSRRG
;
A
#
# COMPACT_ATOMS: atom_id res chain seq x y z
N MET A 1 -0.38 60.31 16.33
CA MET A 1 -1.76 60.76 16.50
C MET A 1 -2.64 59.55 16.66
N THR A 2 -3.00 59.31 17.92
CA THR A 2 -4.22 58.75 18.52
C THR A 2 -4.86 57.49 17.91
N THR A 3 -4.62 56.39 18.61
CA THR A 3 -5.45 55.18 18.68
C THR A 3 -6.76 55.49 19.44
N PRO A 4 -7.89 54.87 19.11
CA PRO A 4 -8.98 54.71 20.06
C PRO A 4 -9.03 53.29 20.61
N SER A 5 -9.07 53.24 21.94
CA SER A 5 -9.39 52.10 22.79
C SER A 5 -10.86 51.73 22.67
N ILE A 6 -11.16 50.40 22.64
CA ILE A 6 -12.50 49.88 22.93
C ILE A 6 -12.40 48.93 24.10
N SER A 7 -13.14 49.25 25.16
CA SER A 7 -13.28 48.48 26.38
C SER A 7 -14.24 47.27 26.21
N PRO A 8 -14.22 46.30 27.16
CA PRO A 8 -14.92 45.02 27.04
C PRO A 8 -16.35 45.09 27.54
N ASN A 9 -17.22 44.25 27.00
CA ASN A 9 -18.56 44.02 27.49
C ASN A 9 -18.74 42.56 27.94
N PRO A 10 -19.52 42.34 28.99
CA PRO A 10 -19.45 41.13 29.81
C PRO A 10 -20.50 40.05 29.50
N ASP A 11 -20.18 38.86 29.98
CA ASP A 11 -21.08 37.76 30.41
C ASP A 11 -22.19 37.26 29.47
N VAL A 12 -22.02 35.99 29.01
CA VAL A 12 -23.03 34.96 29.17
C VAL A 12 -22.37 33.62 29.50
N SER A 13 -22.47 33.23 30.78
CA SER A 13 -22.19 31.91 31.28
C SER A 13 -23.39 30.99 31.00
N SER A 14 -23.15 29.80 30.43
CA SER A 14 -23.88 28.58 30.81
C SER A 14 -23.17 27.36 30.21
N ALA A 15 -22.31 26.73 31.02
CA ALA A 15 -21.83 25.37 30.79
C ALA A 15 -22.93 24.37 31.24
N PRO A 16 -23.13 23.26 30.53
CA PRO A 16 -24.00 22.20 31.03
C PRO A 16 -23.30 21.40 32.14
N ALA A 17 -24.04 21.14 33.20
CA ALA A 17 -23.61 20.44 34.39
C ALA A 17 -23.12 19.02 34.10
N LEU A 18 -21.95 18.70 34.64
CA LEU A 18 -21.42 17.34 34.71
C LEU A 18 -22.25 16.52 35.68
N ILE A 19 -22.86 15.44 35.21
CA ILE A 19 -23.58 14.48 36.06
C ILE A 19 -22.53 13.67 36.84
N ASP A 20 -22.59 13.75 38.17
CA ASP A 20 -21.70 13.07 39.11
C ASP A 20 -21.85 11.54 39.02
N ARG A 21 -20.74 10.84 38.96
CA ARG A 21 -20.61 9.38 38.93
C ARG A 21 -21.35 8.62 40.04
N ARG A 22 -21.74 9.29 41.12
CA ARG A 22 -22.46 8.69 42.25
C ARG A 22 -23.96 8.59 42.03
N THR A 23 -24.54 9.36 41.13
CA THR A 23 -25.95 9.35 40.78
C THR A 23 -26.31 8.23 39.79
N PHE A 24 -25.37 7.77 39.02
CA PHE A 24 -25.55 6.67 38.03
C PHE A 24 -25.63 5.28 38.72
N VAL A 25 -24.98 5.09 39.88
CA VAL A 25 -24.94 3.80 40.60
C VAL A 25 -26.19 3.56 41.45
N LYS A 26 -27.00 4.58 41.74
CA LYS A 26 -28.23 4.42 42.57
C LYS A 26 -29.50 4.13 41.76
N ALA A 27 -29.50 4.27 40.45
CA ALA A 27 -30.64 3.97 39.58
C ALA A 27 -30.71 2.51 39.11
N ALA A 28 -29.70 1.70 39.36
CA ALA A 28 -29.60 0.29 38.92
C ALA A 28 -30.00 -0.73 40.03
N ALA A 29 -30.45 -0.29 41.19
CA ALA A 29 -30.67 -1.17 42.35
C ALA A 29 -32.16 -1.39 42.76
N VAL A 30 -33.16 -0.97 41.97
CA VAL A 30 -34.59 -1.09 42.32
C VAL A 30 -35.42 -1.83 41.25
N ALA A 31 -34.85 -2.71 40.46
CA ALA A 31 -35.64 -3.58 39.57
C ALA A 31 -35.17 -5.04 39.64
N GLY A 32 -35.30 -5.66 40.80
CA GLY A 32 -34.88 -7.04 40.99
C GLY A 32 -35.52 -7.75 42.16
N ALA A 33 -36.88 -7.82 42.20
CA ALA A 33 -37.55 -8.80 43.06
C ALA A 33 -38.90 -9.16 42.44
N GLY A 34 -39.00 -10.31 41.81
CA GLY A 34 -40.30 -10.87 41.38
C GLY A 34 -40.17 -12.02 40.38
N LEU A 35 -40.39 -13.23 40.90
CA LEU A 35 -40.76 -14.45 40.21
C LEU A 35 -39.62 -15.39 39.75
N ALA A 36 -39.24 -16.24 40.69
CA ALA A 36 -38.70 -17.54 40.42
C ALA A 36 -39.80 -18.50 39.97
N LEU A 37 -39.82 -18.93 38.71
CA LEU A 37 -40.36 -20.22 38.28
C LEU A 37 -39.54 -20.67 37.06
N GLY A 38 -39.04 -21.90 37.16
CA GLY A 38 -37.96 -22.48 36.39
C GLY A 38 -38.17 -22.58 34.88
N ASN A 39 -37.10 -22.25 34.20
CA ASN A 39 -36.69 -22.93 32.96
C ASN A 39 -35.16 -22.88 32.93
N PRO A 40 -34.44 -23.99 32.76
CA PRO A 40 -33.01 -23.91 32.56
C PRO A 40 -32.77 -23.37 31.17
N LEU A 41 -32.72 -22.06 31.02
CA LEU A 41 -32.07 -21.45 29.88
C LEU A 41 -30.60 -21.94 29.89
N ARG A 42 -30.35 -22.96 29.09
CA ARG A 42 -29.05 -23.35 28.64
C ARG A 42 -28.35 -22.05 28.20
N ALA A 43 -27.50 -21.53 29.06
CA ALA A 43 -26.50 -20.55 28.64
C ALA A 43 -25.78 -21.23 27.47
N ALA A 44 -26.17 -20.84 26.27
CA ALA A 44 -25.33 -21.10 25.11
C ALA A 44 -24.00 -20.37 25.44
N ALA A 45 -23.04 -21.14 25.94
CA ALA A 45 -21.67 -20.72 25.91
C ALA A 45 -21.44 -20.32 24.45
N THR A 46 -21.32 -19.04 24.19
CA THR A 46 -20.78 -18.53 22.94
C THR A 46 -19.43 -19.24 22.83
N ALA A 47 -19.36 -20.26 22.01
CA ALA A 47 -18.10 -20.90 21.67
C ALA A 47 -17.20 -19.75 21.23
N SER A 48 -16.18 -19.46 22.02
CA SER A 48 -15.13 -18.51 21.63
C SER A 48 -14.68 -18.97 20.27
N ALA A 49 -14.97 -18.18 19.23
CA ALA A 49 -14.52 -18.50 17.88
C ALA A 49 -13.01 -18.73 17.98
N SER A 50 -12.55 -19.91 17.58
CA SER A 50 -11.14 -20.24 17.68
C SER A 50 -10.34 -19.19 16.89
N ARG A 51 -9.32 -18.60 17.50
CA ARG A 51 -8.45 -17.62 16.84
C ARG A 51 -7.88 -18.23 15.57
N LYS A 52 -7.90 -17.48 14.48
CA LYS A 52 -7.31 -17.89 13.21
C LYS A 52 -5.79 -17.98 13.36
N ARG A 53 -5.17 -19.03 12.85
CA ARG A 53 -3.74 -19.35 13.03
C ARG A 53 -2.94 -18.88 11.83
N TYR A 54 -2.01 -17.94 12.09
CA TYR A 54 -1.18 -17.32 11.06
C TYR A 54 0.27 -17.74 11.17
N ALA A 55 0.89 -18.02 10.02
CA ALA A 55 2.36 -18.11 9.90
C ALA A 55 2.85 -17.03 8.95
N ILE A 56 4.04 -16.45 9.22
CA ILE A 56 4.65 -15.43 8.38
C ILE A 56 5.91 -16.00 7.73
N VAL A 57 6.03 -15.85 6.41
CA VAL A 57 7.24 -16.15 5.64
C VAL A 57 7.86 -14.86 5.12
N GLY A 58 9.16 -14.68 5.43
CA GLY A 58 9.89 -13.43 5.23
C GLY A 58 9.86 -12.55 6.48
N THR A 59 10.97 -12.48 7.23
CA THR A 59 11.08 -11.72 8.48
C THR A 59 11.88 -10.43 8.33
N GLY A 60 11.82 -9.79 7.14
CA GLY A 60 12.33 -8.46 6.86
C GLY A 60 11.51 -7.35 7.54
N SER A 61 11.73 -6.08 7.15
CA SER A 61 11.06 -4.95 7.80
C SER A 61 9.53 -5.05 7.76
N ARG A 62 8.96 -5.50 6.63
CA ARG A 62 7.51 -5.48 6.42
C ARG A 62 6.72 -6.46 7.30
N HIS A 63 7.31 -7.60 7.68
CA HIS A 63 6.63 -8.59 8.53
C HIS A 63 6.18 -8.01 9.88
N ARG A 64 6.87 -6.99 10.39
CA ARG A 64 6.58 -6.39 11.70
C ARG A 64 5.16 -5.84 11.79
N MET A 65 4.65 -5.25 10.71
CA MET A 65 3.27 -4.75 10.67
C MET A 65 2.27 -5.86 11.03
N TYR A 66 2.43 -7.05 10.46
CA TYR A 66 1.54 -8.17 10.72
C TYR A 66 1.79 -8.83 12.07
N ARG A 67 3.07 -9.09 12.40
CA ARG A 67 3.44 -9.68 13.68
C ARG A 67 2.92 -8.84 14.85
N ASP A 68 3.24 -7.54 14.86
CA ASP A 68 2.90 -6.64 15.96
C ASP A 68 1.37 -6.45 16.06
N SER A 69 0.67 -6.52 14.95
CA SER A 69 -0.80 -6.52 14.91
C SER A 69 -1.39 -7.77 15.54
N ILE A 70 -0.91 -8.95 15.19
CA ILE A 70 -1.39 -10.23 15.73
C ILE A 70 -1.07 -10.33 17.23
N LEU A 71 0.12 -9.90 17.65
CA LEU A 71 0.54 -9.98 19.05
C LEU A 71 -0.14 -8.91 19.94
N GLY A 72 -0.58 -7.81 19.36
CA GLY A 72 -1.15 -6.65 20.04
C GLY A 72 -2.67 -6.52 19.83
N PRO A 73 -3.12 -5.59 18.96
CA PRO A 73 -4.53 -5.19 18.87
C PRO A 73 -5.48 -6.31 18.41
N TYR A 74 -4.98 -7.33 17.70
CA TYR A 74 -5.84 -8.41 17.17
C TYR A 74 -5.61 -9.77 17.84
N LYS A 75 -4.94 -9.84 18.98
CA LYS A 75 -4.61 -11.08 19.70
C LYS A 75 -5.82 -11.94 20.10
N GLU A 76 -7.00 -11.34 20.21
CA GLU A 76 -8.23 -12.06 20.49
C GLU A 76 -8.83 -12.75 19.24
N HIS A 77 -8.40 -12.34 18.04
CA HIS A 77 -8.89 -12.87 16.76
C HIS A 77 -7.85 -13.71 16.02
N ALA A 78 -6.58 -13.44 16.26
CA ALA A 78 -5.46 -14.03 15.54
C ALA A 78 -4.40 -14.63 16.47
N GLU A 79 -3.72 -15.68 16.00
CA GLU A 79 -2.62 -16.33 16.70
C GLU A 79 -1.42 -16.48 15.75
N LEU A 80 -0.25 -15.97 16.14
CA LEU A 80 0.99 -16.16 15.39
C LEU A 80 1.63 -17.50 15.82
N VAL A 81 1.71 -18.46 14.91
CA VAL A 81 2.14 -19.84 15.22
C VAL A 81 3.46 -20.23 14.58
N GLY A 82 3.95 -19.50 13.59
CA GLY A 82 5.20 -19.82 12.90
C GLY A 82 5.85 -18.65 12.19
N LEU A 83 7.17 -18.64 12.15
CA LEU A 83 8.01 -17.68 11.40
C LEU A 83 8.97 -18.45 10.51
N CYS A 84 9.06 -18.11 9.23
CA CYS A 84 9.96 -18.73 8.26
C CYS A 84 10.77 -17.67 7.51
N ASP A 85 12.08 -17.85 7.40
CA ASP A 85 12.97 -16.98 6.59
C ASP A 85 14.25 -17.76 6.23
N LEU A 86 14.87 -17.36 5.12
CA LEU A 86 16.20 -17.80 4.74
C LEU A 86 17.25 -17.33 5.78
N ASN A 87 17.08 -16.14 6.34
CA ASN A 87 17.96 -15.57 7.34
C ASN A 87 17.53 -15.98 8.76
N LYS A 88 18.18 -17.00 9.28
CA LYS A 88 17.89 -17.50 10.64
C LYS A 88 18.05 -16.45 11.75
N GLY A 89 18.92 -15.46 11.56
CA GLY A 89 19.13 -14.40 12.54
C GLY A 89 17.94 -13.44 12.63
N ARG A 90 17.29 -13.13 11.49
CA ARG A 90 16.04 -12.35 11.47
C ARG A 90 14.87 -13.13 12.08
N VAL A 91 14.79 -14.44 11.83
CA VAL A 91 13.80 -15.29 12.51
C VAL A 91 13.98 -15.23 14.02
N GLU A 92 15.21 -15.41 14.50
CA GLU A 92 15.47 -15.40 15.94
C GLU A 92 15.25 -14.02 16.58
N LEU A 93 15.58 -12.93 15.89
CA LEU A 93 15.25 -11.58 16.33
C LEU A 93 13.73 -11.41 16.51
N SER A 94 12.95 -11.83 15.53
CA SER A 94 11.48 -11.73 15.56
C SER A 94 10.88 -12.61 16.67
N ARG A 95 11.43 -13.82 16.89
CA ARG A 95 11.01 -14.71 17.97
C ARG A 95 11.27 -14.12 19.36
N ARG A 96 12.44 -13.50 19.59
CA ARG A 96 12.74 -12.81 20.84
C ARG A 96 11.76 -11.67 21.10
N GLN A 97 11.47 -10.86 20.08
CA GLN A 97 10.50 -9.77 20.19
C GLN A 97 9.07 -10.28 20.47
N ALA A 98 8.65 -11.41 19.89
CA ALA A 98 7.37 -12.03 20.22
C ALA A 98 7.35 -12.56 21.67
N LYS A 99 8.48 -13.09 22.17
CA LYS A 99 8.60 -13.56 23.55
C LYS A 99 8.54 -12.41 24.58
N GLU A 100 9.05 -11.23 24.24
CA GLU A 100 8.92 -10.02 25.05
C GLU A 100 7.43 -9.62 25.22
N GLU A 101 6.59 -9.92 24.22
CA GLU A 101 5.11 -9.77 24.27
C GLU A 101 4.39 -10.99 24.88
N GLY A 102 5.14 -11.95 25.46
CA GLY A 102 4.60 -13.12 26.14
C GLY A 102 4.20 -14.28 25.20
N VAL A 103 4.56 -14.25 23.92
CA VAL A 103 4.20 -15.27 22.93
C VAL A 103 5.41 -16.03 22.44
N GLU A 104 5.39 -17.38 22.59
CA GLU A 104 6.41 -18.25 22.03
C GLU A 104 6.03 -18.72 20.63
N VAL A 105 6.85 -18.34 19.63
CA VAL A 105 6.65 -18.68 18.22
C VAL A 105 7.80 -19.58 17.75
N ARG A 106 7.49 -20.61 16.94
CA ARG A 106 8.51 -21.48 16.34
C ARG A 106 9.11 -20.84 15.08
N GLY A 107 10.42 -21.02 14.89
CA GLY A 107 11.15 -20.58 13.69
C GLY A 107 11.46 -21.74 12.76
N TYR A 108 11.38 -21.50 11.44
CA TYR A 108 11.59 -22.50 10.40
C TYR A 108 12.49 -21.96 9.28
N ALA A 109 13.23 -22.86 8.64
CA ALA A 109 13.93 -22.58 7.39
C ALA A 109 12.98 -22.77 6.19
N PRO A 110 13.30 -22.21 5.00
CA PRO A 110 12.48 -22.36 3.79
C PRO A 110 12.18 -23.81 3.39
N GLY A 111 13.12 -24.73 3.63
CA GLY A 111 12.93 -26.16 3.39
C GLY A 111 11.94 -26.86 4.33
N ASP A 112 11.63 -26.24 5.47
CA ASP A 112 10.66 -26.73 6.44
C ASP A 112 9.29 -26.02 6.35
N PHE A 113 9.01 -25.32 5.26
CA PHE A 113 7.80 -24.51 5.13
C PHE A 113 6.50 -25.33 5.28
N GLU A 114 6.35 -26.45 4.58
CA GLU A 114 5.18 -27.32 4.69
C GLU A 114 5.12 -28.03 6.05
N LYS A 115 6.27 -28.31 6.66
CA LYS A 115 6.35 -28.83 8.02
C LYS A 115 5.80 -27.80 9.02
N MET A 116 6.17 -26.52 8.87
CA MET A 116 5.60 -25.42 9.65
C MET A 116 4.08 -25.39 9.57
N ILE A 117 3.53 -25.50 8.37
CA ILE A 117 2.08 -25.48 8.13
C ILE A 117 1.41 -26.65 8.87
N ARG A 118 1.91 -27.88 8.68
CA ARG A 118 1.32 -29.09 9.27
C ARG A 118 1.42 -29.11 10.79
N GLU A 119 2.62 -28.86 11.34
CA GLU A 119 2.86 -28.92 12.79
C GLU A 119 2.05 -27.91 13.58
N ASN A 120 1.85 -26.72 13.00
CA ASN A 120 1.15 -25.63 13.67
C ASN A 120 -0.29 -25.47 13.20
N LYS A 121 -0.81 -26.34 12.33
CA LYS A 121 -2.19 -26.27 11.79
C LYS A 121 -2.49 -24.84 11.31
N VAL A 122 -1.67 -24.33 10.40
CA VAL A 122 -1.77 -22.97 9.90
C VAL A 122 -3.01 -22.82 9.01
N ASP A 123 -3.85 -21.84 9.31
CA ASP A 123 -5.02 -21.49 8.48
C ASP A 123 -4.63 -20.55 7.33
N THR A 124 -3.73 -19.60 7.61
CA THR A 124 -3.34 -18.57 6.65
C THR A 124 -1.84 -18.30 6.71
N VAL A 125 -1.20 -18.28 5.55
CA VAL A 125 0.19 -17.84 5.39
C VAL A 125 0.24 -16.39 4.99
N ILE A 126 1.08 -15.59 5.67
CA ILE A 126 1.38 -14.21 5.29
C ILE A 126 2.75 -14.16 4.61
N VAL A 127 2.80 -13.71 3.35
CA VAL A 127 4.01 -13.66 2.53
C VAL A 127 4.55 -12.24 2.51
N THR A 128 5.77 -12.06 3.04
CA THR A 128 6.49 -10.77 3.13
C THR A 128 7.97 -10.94 2.72
N THR A 129 8.24 -11.85 1.81
CA THR A 129 9.57 -12.18 1.29
C THR A 129 10.05 -11.14 0.26
N MET A 130 11.08 -11.43 -0.50
CA MET A 130 11.47 -10.66 -1.67
C MET A 130 10.45 -10.89 -2.80
N ASP A 131 10.09 -9.84 -3.54
CA ASP A 131 9.00 -9.86 -4.53
C ASP A 131 9.07 -11.04 -5.50
N SER A 132 10.28 -11.35 -5.99
CA SER A 132 10.50 -12.45 -6.93
C SER A 132 10.29 -13.85 -6.34
N THR A 133 10.04 -13.96 -5.05
CA THR A 133 9.78 -15.24 -4.35
C THR A 133 8.37 -15.33 -3.80
N HIS A 134 7.53 -14.29 -3.98
CA HIS A 134 6.16 -14.32 -3.51
C HIS A 134 5.37 -15.48 -4.11
N ASP A 135 5.49 -15.68 -5.42
CA ASP A 135 4.81 -16.76 -6.15
C ASP A 135 5.11 -18.16 -5.58
N GLU A 136 6.36 -18.43 -5.21
CA GLU A 136 6.76 -19.69 -4.62
C GLU A 136 5.95 -19.99 -3.34
N TYR A 137 5.93 -19.04 -2.40
CA TYR A 137 5.24 -19.25 -1.13
C TYR A 137 3.72 -19.13 -1.22
N ILE A 138 3.20 -18.34 -2.19
CA ILE A 138 1.77 -18.32 -2.48
C ILE A 138 1.32 -19.69 -2.98
N VAL A 139 1.98 -20.26 -3.99
CA VAL A 139 1.63 -21.55 -4.57
C VAL A 139 1.76 -22.67 -3.53
N ARG A 140 2.90 -22.74 -2.82
CA ARG A 140 3.13 -23.75 -1.76
C ARG A 140 2.11 -23.65 -0.64
N GLY A 141 1.73 -22.44 -0.21
CA GLY A 141 0.70 -22.22 0.81
C GLY A 141 -0.68 -22.71 0.37
N LEU A 142 -1.09 -22.36 -0.86
CA LEU A 142 -2.34 -22.82 -1.45
C LEU A 142 -2.40 -24.35 -1.58
N GLU A 143 -1.35 -24.97 -2.09
CA GLU A 143 -1.23 -26.43 -2.25
C GLU A 143 -1.19 -27.17 -0.91
N ALA A 144 -0.67 -26.52 0.14
CA ALA A 144 -0.73 -27.04 1.51
C ALA A 144 -2.09 -26.83 2.20
N GLY A 145 -3.09 -26.25 1.51
CA GLY A 145 -4.45 -26.08 1.99
C GLY A 145 -4.69 -24.81 2.83
N CYS A 146 -3.77 -23.84 2.81
CA CYS A 146 -3.91 -22.56 3.49
C CYS A 146 -4.50 -21.49 2.59
N ASP A 147 -5.21 -20.52 3.18
CA ASP A 147 -5.38 -19.21 2.56
C ASP A 147 -4.04 -18.46 2.57
N VAL A 148 -3.88 -17.50 1.65
CA VAL A 148 -2.64 -16.72 1.56
C VAL A 148 -2.94 -15.22 1.56
N ILE A 149 -2.22 -14.48 2.39
CA ILE A 149 -2.11 -13.03 2.34
C ILE A 149 -0.72 -12.71 1.82
N THR A 150 -0.61 -11.94 0.76
CA THR A 150 0.69 -11.55 0.22
C THR A 150 0.84 -10.03 0.21
N GLU A 151 2.05 -9.59 0.51
CA GLU A 151 2.44 -8.21 0.22
C GLU A 151 2.45 -7.96 -1.29
N LYS A 152 2.29 -6.68 -1.62
CA LYS A 152 2.43 -6.22 -2.99
C LYS A 152 3.95 -6.08 -3.35
N PRO A 153 4.32 -6.26 -4.62
CA PRO A 153 3.51 -6.77 -5.74
C PRO A 153 3.18 -8.25 -5.54
N MET A 154 2.11 -8.73 -6.13
CA MET A 154 1.74 -10.15 -6.02
C MET A 154 2.88 -11.07 -6.48
N THR A 155 3.56 -10.71 -7.56
CA THR A 155 4.80 -11.33 -8.06
C THR A 155 5.47 -10.40 -9.07
N THR A 156 6.49 -10.88 -9.81
CA THR A 156 7.34 -10.02 -10.66
C THR A 156 7.28 -10.30 -12.16
N THR A 157 6.73 -11.43 -12.61
CA THR A 157 6.64 -11.78 -14.03
C THR A 157 5.27 -12.34 -14.42
N ALA A 158 4.99 -12.38 -15.72
CA ALA A 158 3.73 -12.92 -16.25
C ALA A 158 3.61 -14.44 -15.98
N GLU A 159 4.71 -15.19 -16.13
CA GLU A 159 4.75 -16.63 -15.93
C GLU A 159 4.45 -17.00 -14.48
N LYS A 160 5.05 -16.28 -13.52
CA LYS A 160 4.80 -16.43 -12.09
C LYS A 160 3.37 -16.05 -11.73
N CYS A 161 2.85 -14.96 -12.33
CA CYS A 161 1.47 -14.57 -12.20
C CYS A 161 0.51 -15.67 -12.65
N GLN A 162 0.74 -16.28 -13.83
CA GLN A 162 -0.04 -17.42 -14.32
C GLN A 162 0.01 -18.60 -13.34
N GLY A 163 1.20 -18.91 -12.79
CA GLY A 163 1.35 -19.97 -11.79
C GLY A 163 0.48 -19.77 -10.56
N ILE A 164 0.37 -18.53 -10.06
CA ILE A 164 -0.51 -18.19 -8.93
C ILE A 164 -1.98 -18.36 -9.30
N LEU A 165 -2.41 -17.82 -10.45
CA LEU A 165 -3.80 -17.94 -10.93
C LEU A 165 -4.22 -19.41 -11.06
N ASP A 166 -3.36 -20.24 -11.63
CA ASP A 166 -3.59 -21.67 -11.81
C ASP A 166 -3.63 -22.42 -10.46
N ALA A 167 -2.73 -22.10 -9.53
CA ALA A 167 -2.70 -22.72 -8.19
C ALA A 167 -3.92 -22.33 -7.37
N GLN A 168 -4.35 -21.08 -7.43
CA GLN A 168 -5.55 -20.62 -6.74
C GLN A 168 -6.79 -21.37 -7.25
N LYS A 169 -6.92 -21.51 -8.58
CA LYS A 169 -8.03 -22.24 -9.20
C LYS A 169 -8.04 -23.73 -8.80
N ARG A 170 -6.86 -24.38 -8.74
CA ARG A 170 -6.75 -25.79 -8.34
C ARG A 170 -7.08 -26.01 -6.86
N SER A 171 -6.61 -25.14 -5.99
CA SER A 171 -6.76 -25.29 -4.54
C SER A 171 -8.13 -24.88 -4.02
N GLY A 172 -8.82 -23.95 -4.70
CA GLY A 172 -10.04 -23.30 -4.21
C GLY A 172 -9.84 -22.44 -2.96
N LYS A 173 -8.58 -22.18 -2.57
CA LYS A 173 -8.23 -21.31 -1.44
C LYS A 173 -8.16 -19.85 -1.86
N SER A 174 -8.21 -18.93 -0.90
CA SER A 174 -8.18 -17.51 -1.17
C SER A 174 -6.76 -16.96 -1.21
N VAL A 175 -6.54 -15.96 -2.07
CA VAL A 175 -5.35 -15.13 -2.08
C VAL A 175 -5.80 -13.68 -1.87
N ARG A 176 -5.21 -13.00 -0.89
CA ARG A 176 -5.40 -11.56 -0.65
C ARG A 176 -4.09 -10.84 -0.94
N VAL A 177 -4.14 -9.82 -1.80
CA VAL A 177 -3.02 -8.92 -2.08
C VAL A 177 -3.22 -7.61 -1.34
N THR A 178 -2.26 -7.20 -0.51
CA THR A 178 -2.46 -6.11 0.45
C THR A 178 -2.17 -4.73 -0.14
N PHE A 179 -3.10 -4.22 -0.93
CA PHE A 179 -3.05 -2.87 -1.48
C PHE A 179 -3.59 -1.86 -0.47
N ASN A 180 -2.77 -1.49 0.51
CA ASN A 180 -3.14 -0.59 1.59
C ASN A 180 -3.55 0.82 1.13
N TYR A 181 -3.14 1.26 -0.06
CA TYR A 181 -3.53 2.56 -0.61
C TYR A 181 -5.03 2.67 -0.87
N ARG A 182 -5.74 1.58 -1.22
CA ARG A 182 -7.20 1.59 -1.34
C ARG A 182 -7.91 1.96 -0.03
N TYR A 183 -7.29 1.63 1.12
CA TYR A 183 -7.83 1.83 2.45
C TYR A 183 -7.54 3.21 3.03
N SER A 184 -6.68 4.00 2.41
CA SER A 184 -6.40 5.37 2.82
C SER A 184 -7.65 6.25 2.64
N PRO A 185 -8.11 6.95 3.70
CA PRO A 185 -9.35 7.73 3.65
C PRO A 185 -9.44 8.70 2.47
N PRO A 186 -8.43 9.55 2.17
CA PRO A 186 -8.54 10.47 1.04
C PRO A 186 -8.63 9.76 -0.32
N ARG A 187 -7.98 8.60 -0.46
CA ARG A 187 -8.05 7.80 -1.69
C ARG A 187 -9.40 7.07 -1.81
N THR A 188 -9.96 6.63 -0.67
CA THR A 188 -11.33 6.09 -0.62
C THR A 188 -12.35 7.19 -0.94
N GLN A 189 -12.13 8.44 -0.50
CA GLN A 189 -13.00 9.57 -0.87
C GLN A 189 -13.01 9.83 -2.37
N VAL A 190 -11.88 9.74 -3.05
CA VAL A 190 -11.85 9.82 -4.53
C VAL A 190 -12.74 8.74 -5.13
N LYS A 191 -12.65 7.50 -4.65
CA LYS A 191 -13.52 6.41 -5.09
C LYS A 191 -15.00 6.72 -4.87
N ASP A 192 -15.34 7.25 -3.69
CA ASP A 192 -16.72 7.63 -3.37
C ASP A 192 -17.27 8.70 -4.33
N LEU A 193 -16.51 9.76 -4.59
CA LEU A 193 -16.89 10.82 -5.53
C LEU A 193 -17.12 10.28 -6.95
N LEU A 194 -16.25 9.38 -7.41
CA LEU A 194 -16.38 8.76 -8.73
C LEU A 194 -17.60 7.85 -8.82
N MET A 195 -17.84 7.01 -7.82
CA MET A 195 -19.03 6.14 -7.75
C MET A 195 -20.34 6.92 -7.69
N ASN A 196 -20.33 8.09 -7.04
CA ASN A 196 -21.50 8.99 -6.97
C ASN A 196 -21.74 9.77 -8.29
N GLY A 197 -20.89 9.58 -9.31
CA GLY A 197 -21.06 10.19 -10.62
C GLY A 197 -20.80 11.69 -10.66
N GLU A 198 -19.97 12.22 -9.74
CA GLU A 198 -19.63 13.66 -9.65
C GLU A 198 -19.11 14.24 -10.97
N ILE A 199 -18.41 13.43 -11.74
CA ILE A 199 -17.88 13.81 -13.06
C ILE A 199 -18.44 12.96 -14.21
N GLY A 200 -19.43 12.09 -13.95
CA GLY A 200 -19.98 11.15 -14.90
C GLY A 200 -19.06 9.94 -15.14
N ASP A 201 -19.19 9.31 -16.31
CA ASP A 201 -18.27 8.24 -16.72
C ASP A 201 -16.89 8.81 -17.11
N ILE A 202 -15.84 8.08 -16.76
CA ILE A 202 -14.45 8.54 -16.88
C ILE A 202 -13.91 8.19 -18.26
N LEU A 203 -13.36 9.19 -18.97
CA LEU A 203 -12.83 9.03 -20.31
C LEU A 203 -11.30 8.99 -20.35
N SER A 204 -10.63 9.79 -19.51
CA SER A 204 -9.17 9.78 -19.42
C SER A 204 -8.66 10.19 -18.03
N ILE A 205 -7.44 9.77 -17.71
CA ILE A 205 -6.76 10.04 -16.46
C ILE A 205 -5.34 10.53 -16.72
N ASP A 206 -4.91 11.57 -15.99
CA ASP A 206 -3.55 12.06 -15.95
C ASP A 206 -2.99 11.80 -14.56
N PHE A 207 -1.91 11.02 -14.42
CA PHE A 207 -1.38 10.62 -13.12
C PHE A 207 0.16 10.76 -13.07
N HIS A 208 0.65 11.60 -12.18
CA HIS A 208 2.09 11.83 -11.97
C HIS A 208 2.45 11.43 -10.54
N TRP A 209 3.32 10.43 -10.41
CA TRP A 209 3.90 10.01 -9.13
C TRP A 209 5.35 10.48 -9.03
N LEU A 210 5.69 11.07 -7.89
CA LEU A 210 7.01 11.60 -7.60
C LEU A 210 7.55 10.92 -6.34
N LEU A 211 8.72 10.29 -6.47
CA LEU A 211 9.47 9.80 -5.32
C LEU A 211 10.57 10.82 -4.97
N ASN A 212 10.69 11.17 -3.71
CA ASN A 212 11.78 12.03 -3.28
C ASN A 212 13.12 11.29 -3.35
N THR A 213 14.22 12.03 -3.31
CA THR A 213 15.57 11.47 -3.44
C THR A 213 15.94 10.50 -2.32
N MET A 214 15.31 10.56 -1.14
CA MET A 214 15.58 9.63 -0.04
C MET A 214 14.87 8.29 -0.27
N HIS A 215 13.58 8.29 -0.53
CA HIS A 215 12.80 7.08 -0.78
C HIS A 215 13.15 6.47 -2.15
N GLY A 216 13.31 7.30 -3.18
CA GLY A 216 13.75 6.87 -4.50
C GLY A 216 15.09 6.14 -4.43
N ALA A 217 16.12 6.76 -3.85
CA ALA A 217 17.44 6.14 -3.68
C ALA A 217 17.39 4.79 -2.96
N ASP A 218 16.42 4.60 -2.05
CA ASP A 218 16.30 3.35 -1.30
C ASP A 218 16.00 2.14 -2.20
N TYR A 219 15.31 2.33 -3.32
CA TYR A 219 15.11 1.27 -4.33
C TYR A 219 16.39 0.93 -5.09
N PHE A 220 17.24 1.91 -5.36
CA PHE A 220 18.53 1.71 -6.05
C PHE A 220 19.61 1.16 -5.10
N ARG A 221 19.37 1.13 -3.81
CA ARG A 221 20.27 0.64 -2.77
C ARG A 221 20.06 -0.83 -2.44
N ARG A 222 18.80 -1.24 -2.32
CA ARG A 222 18.37 -2.56 -1.83
C ARG A 222 18.36 -3.59 -2.95
N TRP A 223 17.90 -4.82 -2.64
CA TRP A 223 17.66 -5.89 -3.60
C TRP A 223 16.72 -5.47 -4.75
N HIS A 224 15.91 -4.44 -4.54
CA HIS A 224 15.02 -3.84 -5.55
C HIS A 224 15.76 -3.30 -6.78
N SER A 225 17.03 -2.94 -6.60
CA SER A 225 17.88 -2.38 -7.67
C SER A 225 18.13 -3.31 -8.86
N LEU A 226 17.69 -4.56 -8.74
CA LEU A 226 17.80 -5.56 -9.80
C LEU A 226 16.43 -6.06 -10.23
N LYS A 227 16.08 -5.93 -11.51
CA LYS A 227 14.78 -6.37 -12.08
C LYS A 227 14.48 -7.83 -11.77
N LYS A 228 15.47 -8.70 -11.75
CA LYS A 228 15.30 -10.12 -11.39
C LYS A 228 14.69 -10.33 -10.00
N ASN A 229 14.86 -9.35 -9.10
CA ASN A 229 14.36 -9.41 -7.72
C ASN A 229 13.01 -8.70 -7.55
N SER A 230 12.81 -7.58 -8.25
CA SER A 230 11.68 -6.66 -8.03
C SER A 230 10.75 -6.48 -9.22
N GLY A 231 11.17 -6.88 -10.42
CA GLY A 231 10.50 -6.52 -11.67
C GLY A 231 10.66 -5.04 -12.05
N GLY A 232 11.54 -4.28 -11.37
CA GLY A 232 11.70 -2.84 -11.56
C GLY A 232 10.60 -2.01 -10.89
N LEU A 233 10.70 -0.68 -10.96
CA LEU A 233 9.75 0.21 -10.28
C LEU A 233 8.34 0.17 -10.88
N MET A 234 8.19 -0.23 -12.15
CA MET A 234 6.86 -0.39 -12.76
C MET A 234 6.08 -1.56 -12.14
N VAL A 235 6.77 -2.61 -11.69
CA VAL A 235 6.16 -3.73 -10.96
C VAL A 235 6.16 -3.45 -9.47
N HIS A 236 7.32 -3.14 -8.86
CA HIS A 236 7.43 -3.03 -7.40
C HIS A 236 6.64 -1.85 -6.82
N LYS A 237 6.86 -0.62 -7.34
CA LYS A 237 6.24 0.60 -6.77
C LYS A 237 4.94 0.96 -7.50
N ALA A 238 4.95 0.98 -8.82
CA ALA A 238 3.81 1.42 -9.60
C ALA A 238 2.62 0.46 -9.54
N THR A 239 2.81 -0.78 -9.06
CA THR A 239 1.69 -1.70 -8.79
C THR A 239 0.64 -1.08 -7.87
N HIS A 240 1.03 -0.31 -6.83
CA HIS A 240 0.08 0.45 -6.01
C HIS A 240 -0.72 1.46 -6.80
N HIS A 241 -0.07 2.13 -7.75
CA HIS A 241 -0.66 3.21 -8.55
C HIS A 241 -1.60 2.65 -9.61
N PHE A 242 -1.18 1.59 -10.29
CA PHE A 242 -2.00 0.89 -11.25
C PHE A 242 -3.19 0.20 -10.59
N ASP A 243 -3.00 -0.38 -9.41
CA ASP A 243 -4.07 -0.94 -8.61
C ASP A 243 -5.11 0.12 -8.21
N LEU A 244 -4.66 1.30 -7.75
CA LEU A 244 -5.56 2.41 -7.45
C LEU A 244 -6.39 2.82 -8.67
N VAL A 245 -5.76 2.98 -9.84
CA VAL A 245 -6.47 3.38 -11.05
C VAL A 245 -7.46 2.30 -11.48
N ASN A 246 -7.05 1.02 -11.51
CA ASN A 246 -7.93 -0.09 -11.82
C ASN A 246 -9.18 -0.09 -10.90
N TRP A 247 -8.97 0.10 -9.60
CA TRP A 247 -10.02 0.16 -8.60
C TRP A 247 -10.86 1.43 -8.70
N TRP A 248 -10.26 2.61 -8.90
CA TRP A 248 -11.00 3.87 -9.06
C TRP A 248 -11.91 3.83 -10.30
N LEU A 249 -11.43 3.25 -11.39
CA LEU A 249 -12.19 3.06 -12.62
C LEU A 249 -13.18 1.88 -12.55
N SER A 250 -13.00 0.94 -11.61
CA SER A 250 -13.65 -0.37 -11.68
C SER A 250 -13.45 -1.05 -13.05
N SER A 251 -12.22 -1.04 -13.57
CA SER A 251 -11.89 -1.41 -14.95
C SER A 251 -10.59 -2.19 -15.03
N ASN A 252 -10.46 -3.08 -16.02
CA ASN A 252 -9.24 -3.84 -16.26
C ASN A 252 -8.38 -3.21 -17.37
N PRO A 253 -7.05 -3.26 -17.26
CA PRO A 253 -6.15 -2.83 -18.33
C PRO A 253 -6.24 -3.79 -19.53
N VAL A 254 -6.16 -3.24 -20.75
CA VAL A 254 -6.20 -3.99 -22.01
C VAL A 254 -4.87 -3.94 -22.73
N ALA A 255 -4.28 -2.74 -22.89
CA ALA A 255 -3.03 -2.55 -23.61
C ALA A 255 -2.16 -1.48 -22.96
N VAL A 256 -0.84 -1.62 -23.11
CA VAL A 256 0.16 -0.72 -22.54
C VAL A 256 1.17 -0.29 -23.60
N THR A 257 1.52 1.00 -23.57
CA THR A 257 2.66 1.58 -24.28
C THR A 257 3.52 2.33 -23.28
N ALA A 258 4.83 2.13 -23.29
CA ALA A 258 5.69 2.75 -22.29
C ALA A 258 7.09 3.03 -22.80
N VAL A 259 7.73 4.05 -22.21
CA VAL A 259 9.16 4.37 -22.34
C VAL A 259 9.76 4.57 -20.95
N GLY A 260 10.99 4.09 -20.76
CA GLY A 260 11.70 4.19 -19.49
C GLY A 260 13.20 4.26 -19.69
N LYS A 261 13.92 4.84 -18.74
CA LYS A 261 15.38 4.95 -18.75
C LYS A 261 15.97 5.01 -17.34
N HIS A 262 17.25 4.69 -17.25
CA HIS A 262 18.06 4.78 -16.05
C HIS A 262 19.19 5.78 -16.27
N ASP A 263 19.03 7.02 -15.80
CA ASP A 263 19.95 8.13 -16.04
C ASP A 263 20.46 8.81 -14.76
N PHE A 264 19.66 8.79 -13.68
CA PHE A 264 20.00 9.54 -12.48
C PHE A 264 20.91 8.72 -11.53
N TYR A 265 20.50 7.51 -11.12
CA TYR A 265 21.27 6.70 -10.16
C TYR A 265 22.40 5.93 -10.84
N THR A 266 23.32 6.65 -11.52
CA THR A 266 24.41 6.09 -12.33
C THR A 266 25.78 6.57 -11.87
N PRO A 267 26.88 5.84 -12.19
CA PRO A 267 28.23 6.32 -11.95
C PRO A 267 28.55 7.68 -12.63
N VAL A 268 27.90 7.96 -13.76
CA VAL A 268 28.05 9.23 -14.48
C VAL A 268 27.47 10.39 -13.66
N MET A 269 26.28 10.19 -13.07
CA MET A 269 25.68 11.21 -12.23
C MET A 269 26.45 11.41 -10.91
N ALA A 270 26.99 10.34 -10.32
CA ALA A 270 27.88 10.46 -9.16
C ALA A 270 29.03 11.45 -9.40
N LYS A 271 29.73 11.30 -10.54
CA LYS A 271 30.82 12.24 -10.94
C LYS A 271 30.30 13.67 -11.14
N ARG A 272 29.12 13.85 -11.72
CA ARG A 272 28.51 15.17 -11.90
C ARG A 272 28.14 15.85 -10.59
N LEU A 273 27.88 15.03 -9.54
CA LEU A 273 27.61 15.49 -8.16
C LEU A 273 28.90 15.68 -7.33
N GLY A 274 30.08 15.51 -7.95
CA GLY A 274 31.38 15.75 -7.30
C GLY A 274 31.94 14.55 -6.52
N LEU A 275 31.38 13.35 -6.75
CA LEU A 275 31.91 12.11 -6.19
C LEU A 275 32.93 11.48 -7.15
N ASP A 276 34.02 10.94 -6.64
CA ASP A 276 35.08 10.36 -7.49
C ASP A 276 34.62 9.08 -8.21
N SER A 277 33.90 8.23 -7.49
CA SER A 277 33.43 6.94 -8.04
C SER A 277 32.24 6.40 -7.25
N HIS A 278 31.77 5.23 -7.68
CA HIS A 278 30.86 4.41 -6.88
C HIS A 278 31.66 3.44 -6.00
N HIS A 279 31.05 3.05 -4.88
CA HIS A 279 31.59 2.07 -3.95
C HIS A 279 30.59 0.92 -3.76
N GLU A 280 31.00 -0.16 -3.11
CA GLU A 280 30.10 -1.29 -2.89
C GLU A 280 28.93 -0.90 -1.95
N ARG A 281 29.26 -0.23 -0.82
CA ARG A 281 28.29 0.07 0.24
C ARG A 281 28.65 1.32 1.03
N CYS A 282 27.66 1.92 1.68
CA CYS A 282 27.83 3.12 2.50
C CYS A 282 28.73 2.93 3.71
N LEU A 283 28.60 1.79 4.43
CA LEU A 283 29.36 1.52 5.66
C LEU A 283 30.86 1.69 5.51
N THR A 284 31.41 1.25 4.37
CA THR A 284 32.86 1.28 4.06
C THR A 284 33.25 2.36 3.07
N CYS A 285 32.29 3.22 2.66
CA CYS A 285 32.54 4.25 1.65
C CYS A 285 33.50 5.35 2.19
N PRO A 286 34.58 5.68 1.50
CA PRO A 286 35.47 6.77 1.89
C PRO A 286 34.82 8.14 1.70
N GLU A 287 33.89 8.30 0.77
CA GLU A 287 33.18 9.54 0.42
C GLU A 287 31.90 9.77 1.25
N LYS A 288 31.73 9.08 2.37
CA LYS A 288 30.48 9.16 3.18
C LYS A 288 30.17 10.55 3.73
N LYS A 289 31.15 11.43 3.83
CA LYS A 289 30.95 12.80 4.34
C LYS A 289 30.45 13.75 3.27
N GLU A 290 30.83 13.51 2.03
CA GLU A 290 30.52 14.33 0.85
C GLU A 290 29.25 13.85 0.12
N CYS A 291 28.89 12.58 0.33
CA CYS A 291 27.75 11.97 -0.35
C CYS A 291 26.42 12.26 0.35
N GLY A 292 25.57 13.08 -0.27
CA GLY A 292 24.21 13.38 0.21
C GLY A 292 23.26 12.18 0.21
N PHE A 293 23.68 11.04 -0.37
CA PHE A 293 22.95 9.76 -0.36
C PHE A 293 23.54 8.73 0.63
N TYR A 294 24.44 9.16 1.50
CA TYR A 294 24.98 8.26 2.52
C TYR A 294 23.89 7.74 3.45
N MET A 295 23.93 6.44 3.73
CA MET A 295 23.04 5.78 4.68
C MET A 295 23.84 5.29 5.90
N ASP A 296 23.59 5.85 7.07
CA ASP A 296 24.16 5.38 8.32
C ASP A 296 23.37 4.18 8.88
N LEU A 297 23.71 3.00 8.38
CA LEU A 297 23.07 1.75 8.82
C LEU A 297 23.43 1.40 10.27
N ALA A 298 24.66 1.71 10.69
CA ALA A 298 25.16 1.40 12.03
C ALA A 298 24.58 2.32 13.10
N GLY A 299 24.35 3.59 12.75
CA GLY A 299 23.76 4.59 13.65
C GLY A 299 22.26 4.44 13.89
N ASN A 300 21.57 3.58 13.12
CA ASN A 300 20.15 3.27 13.36
C ASN A 300 19.99 1.92 14.06
N PRO A 301 19.67 1.87 15.37
CA PRO A 301 19.61 0.62 16.14
C PRO A 301 18.66 -0.43 15.55
N GLY A 302 17.50 0.00 15.03
CA GLY A 302 16.50 -0.90 14.44
C GLY A 302 16.97 -1.54 13.14
N LEU A 303 17.58 -0.75 12.24
CA LEU A 303 18.15 -1.25 10.99
C LEU A 303 19.41 -2.06 11.23
N LYS A 304 20.24 -1.65 12.19
CA LYS A 304 21.42 -2.42 12.62
C LYS A 304 21.01 -3.82 13.07
N ALA A 305 20.10 -3.94 14.02
CA ALA A 305 19.64 -5.22 14.55
C ALA A 305 18.99 -6.11 13.48
N LEU A 306 18.21 -5.51 12.56
CA LEU A 306 17.47 -6.26 11.55
C LEU A 306 18.31 -6.66 10.33
N TYR A 307 19.32 -5.84 9.95
CA TYR A 307 20.09 -6.05 8.73
C TYR A 307 21.58 -6.21 8.99
N LEU A 308 22.27 -5.21 9.55
CA LEU A 308 23.73 -5.24 9.71
C LEU A 308 24.21 -6.45 10.54
N ASP A 309 23.59 -6.69 11.68
CA ASP A 309 23.96 -7.80 12.58
C ASP A 309 23.59 -9.17 11.98
N GLN A 310 22.75 -9.20 10.93
CA GLN A 310 22.26 -10.41 10.29
C GLN A 310 22.92 -10.73 8.93
N GLU A 311 23.79 -9.86 8.41
CA GLU A 311 24.47 -10.04 7.10
C GLU A 311 25.20 -11.38 6.97
N LYS A 312 25.76 -11.86 8.06
CA LYS A 312 26.51 -13.14 8.12
C LYS A 312 25.69 -14.39 7.77
N TYR A 313 24.36 -14.29 7.74
CA TYR A 313 23.49 -15.45 7.50
C TYR A 313 23.05 -15.57 6.04
N ASP A 314 22.97 -14.47 5.30
CA ASP A 314 22.51 -14.47 3.89
C ASP A 314 23.32 -13.57 2.95
N GLY A 315 24.32 -12.84 3.48
CA GLY A 315 25.16 -11.94 2.70
C GLY A 315 24.43 -10.70 2.15
N TYR A 316 23.24 -10.39 2.67
CA TYR A 316 22.47 -9.24 2.20
C TYR A 316 22.94 -7.94 2.82
N PHE A 317 23.46 -7.04 1.99
CA PHE A 317 23.82 -5.67 2.37
C PHE A 317 22.66 -4.69 2.11
N ARG A 318 22.16 -4.08 3.20
CA ARG A 318 21.03 -3.14 3.15
C ARG A 318 21.44 -1.76 2.61
N ASP A 319 22.70 -1.40 2.72
CA ASP A 319 23.29 -0.09 2.45
C ASP A 319 24.20 -0.05 1.23
N LYS A 320 23.87 -0.80 0.18
CA LYS A 320 24.63 -0.76 -1.07
C LYS A 320 24.63 0.65 -1.67
N CYS A 321 25.72 1.00 -2.38
CA CYS A 321 25.84 2.29 -3.04
C CYS A 321 24.77 2.44 -4.15
N VAL A 322 24.15 3.61 -4.25
CA VAL A 322 23.11 3.90 -5.26
C VAL A 322 23.68 4.21 -6.65
N TRP A 323 25.00 4.34 -6.77
CA TRP A 323 25.71 4.69 -8.01
C TRP A 323 26.36 3.48 -8.70
N ARG A 324 26.01 2.27 -8.32
CA ARG A 324 26.62 1.04 -8.84
C ARG A 324 26.22 0.79 -10.29
N PRO A 325 27.14 0.30 -11.14
CA PRO A 325 26.87 0.07 -12.56
C PRO A 325 25.94 -1.12 -12.83
N GLU A 326 25.81 -2.06 -11.89
CA GLU A 326 24.95 -3.24 -12.06
C GLU A 326 23.46 -3.00 -11.83
N ILE A 327 23.07 -1.79 -11.43
CA ILE A 327 21.65 -1.41 -11.27
C ILE A 327 20.98 -1.43 -12.65
N ASP A 328 19.87 -2.15 -12.76
CA ASP A 328 19.18 -2.37 -14.04
C ASP A 328 17.70 -1.92 -14.04
N ILE A 329 17.26 -1.23 -12.99
CA ILE A 329 15.91 -0.65 -12.93
C ILE A 329 15.90 0.80 -13.43
N GLU A 330 14.79 1.22 -14.03
CA GLU A 330 14.59 2.58 -14.51
C GLU A 330 14.32 3.55 -13.36
N ASP A 331 14.72 4.82 -13.51
CA ASP A 331 14.43 5.93 -12.59
C ASP A 331 13.46 6.98 -13.16
N THR A 332 13.20 6.93 -14.47
CA THR A 332 12.33 7.83 -15.22
C THR A 332 11.45 7.04 -16.17
N MET A 333 10.14 7.05 -15.98
CA MET A 333 9.22 6.20 -16.74
C MET A 333 7.92 6.93 -17.10
N ASN A 334 7.41 6.68 -18.31
CA ASN A 334 6.12 7.16 -18.79
C ASN A 334 5.34 6.01 -19.42
N VAL A 335 4.06 5.90 -19.09
CA VAL A 335 3.19 4.78 -19.47
C VAL A 335 1.84 5.28 -19.92
N ILE A 336 1.33 4.74 -21.02
CA ILE A 336 -0.06 4.89 -21.47
C ILE A 336 -0.75 3.54 -21.32
N VAL A 337 -1.91 3.52 -20.63
CA VAL A 337 -2.72 2.32 -20.46
C VAL A 337 -4.09 2.54 -21.08
N LYS A 338 -4.57 1.58 -21.87
CA LYS A 338 -5.95 1.49 -22.35
C LYS A 338 -6.72 0.53 -21.46
N TYR A 339 -7.94 0.91 -21.07
CA TYR A 339 -8.84 0.12 -20.23
C TYR A 339 -10.01 -0.47 -21.02
N ASP A 340 -10.65 -1.52 -20.48
CA ASP A 340 -11.80 -2.22 -21.08
C ASP A 340 -13.06 -1.34 -21.20
N THR A 341 -13.19 -0.30 -20.37
CA THR A 341 -14.21 0.75 -20.49
C THR A 341 -13.95 1.76 -21.61
N GLY A 342 -12.80 1.68 -22.29
CA GLY A 342 -12.36 2.67 -23.27
C GLY A 342 -11.58 3.85 -22.66
N ALA A 343 -11.57 4.01 -21.36
CA ALA A 343 -10.78 5.03 -20.69
C ALA A 343 -9.28 4.83 -20.95
N THR A 344 -8.51 5.95 -20.90
CA THR A 344 -7.07 5.92 -21.07
C THR A 344 -6.36 6.58 -19.87
N LEU A 345 -5.22 6.00 -19.45
CA LEU A 345 -4.35 6.56 -18.43
C LEU A 345 -3.06 7.06 -19.06
N SER A 346 -2.68 8.30 -18.75
CA SER A 346 -1.31 8.82 -18.91
C SER A 346 -0.63 8.84 -17.54
N TYR A 347 0.44 8.07 -17.39
CA TYR A 347 1.14 7.89 -16.12
C TYR A 347 2.62 8.21 -16.22
N SER A 348 3.20 8.85 -15.20
CA SER A 348 4.64 9.03 -15.06
C SER A 348 5.11 8.74 -13.64
N LEU A 349 6.35 8.20 -13.54
CA LEU A 349 7.07 8.03 -12.29
C LEU A 349 8.51 8.49 -12.44
N ASN A 350 8.96 9.33 -11.51
CA ASN A 350 10.35 9.75 -11.37
C ASN A 350 10.83 9.44 -9.94
N ALA A 351 12.04 8.90 -9.80
CA ALA A 351 12.56 8.41 -8.54
C ALA A 351 13.58 9.36 -7.86
N PHE A 352 13.66 10.64 -8.28
CA PHE A 352 14.66 11.60 -7.83
C PHE A 352 14.12 13.03 -7.68
N ASN A 353 12.90 13.15 -7.13
CA ASN A 353 12.25 14.45 -6.97
C ASN A 353 12.57 15.10 -5.61
N ALA A 354 12.28 16.41 -5.51
CA ALA A 354 12.46 17.17 -4.29
C ALA A 354 11.38 16.89 -3.23
N TRP A 355 10.26 16.30 -3.61
CA TRP A 355 9.15 15.94 -2.72
C TRP A 355 8.54 14.61 -3.13
N GLU A 356 7.77 14.00 -2.24
CA GLU A 356 7.08 12.75 -2.51
C GLU A 356 5.57 12.93 -2.45
N GLY A 357 4.90 12.27 -3.39
CA GLY A 357 3.46 12.30 -3.51
C GLY A 357 3.01 12.19 -4.94
N TYR A 358 1.80 12.66 -5.21
CA TYR A 358 1.24 12.57 -6.56
C TYR A 358 0.23 13.67 -6.88
N ARG A 359 0.01 13.84 -8.18
CA ARG A 359 -1.10 14.59 -8.75
C ARG A 359 -1.84 13.69 -9.72
N ILE A 360 -3.17 13.64 -9.59
CA ILE A 360 -4.02 12.89 -10.50
C ILE A 360 -5.23 13.73 -10.90
N ALA A 361 -5.68 13.55 -12.14
CA ALA A 361 -6.89 14.15 -12.63
C ALA A 361 -7.69 13.16 -13.44
N PHE A 362 -9.00 13.13 -13.22
CA PHE A 362 -9.96 12.32 -13.94
C PHE A 362 -10.82 13.24 -14.80
N ASN A 363 -10.91 12.95 -16.10
CA ASN A 363 -11.72 13.68 -17.04
C ASN A 363 -12.94 12.85 -17.39
N GLY A 364 -14.10 13.34 -17.01
CA GLY A 364 -15.37 12.63 -17.19
C GLY A 364 -16.39 13.40 -18.01
N THR A 365 -17.51 12.75 -18.33
CA THR A 365 -18.58 13.29 -19.18
C THR A 365 -19.31 14.49 -18.56
N LYS A 366 -19.24 14.68 -17.23
CA LYS A 366 -19.88 15.80 -16.52
C LYS A 366 -18.88 16.81 -15.95
N GLY A 367 -17.58 16.51 -15.96
CA GLY A 367 -16.56 17.40 -15.39
C GLY A 367 -15.21 16.75 -15.20
N ARG A 368 -14.39 17.40 -14.39
CA ARG A 368 -13.05 16.97 -14.03
C ARG A 368 -12.92 16.88 -12.50
N LEU A 369 -12.28 15.82 -12.00
CA LEU A 369 -11.86 15.70 -10.60
C LEU A 369 -10.34 15.76 -10.55
N GLU A 370 -9.80 16.67 -9.75
CA GLU A 370 -8.37 16.79 -9.46
C GLU A 370 -8.12 16.36 -8.02
N HIS A 371 -7.09 15.55 -7.82
CA HIS A 371 -6.67 15.11 -6.50
C HIS A 371 -5.15 15.09 -6.40
N SER A 372 -4.62 15.60 -5.30
CA SER A 372 -3.19 15.58 -5.02
C SER A 372 -2.92 15.29 -3.56
N ILE A 373 -1.83 14.56 -3.32
CA ILE A 373 -1.28 14.35 -1.98
C ILE A 373 0.20 14.69 -2.02
N VAL A 374 0.65 15.53 -1.09
CA VAL A 374 2.06 15.67 -0.73
C VAL A 374 2.27 14.79 0.50
N GLU A 375 2.90 13.63 0.34
CA GLU A 375 3.14 12.68 1.43
C GLU A 375 4.35 13.08 2.26
N GLN A 376 5.34 13.67 1.61
CA GLN A 376 6.59 14.06 2.26
C GLN A 376 7.25 15.18 1.46
N ILE A 377 7.46 16.32 2.11
CA ILE A 377 8.29 17.39 1.56
C ILE A 377 9.73 16.88 1.52
N TYR A 378 10.49 17.36 0.55
CA TYR A 378 11.87 16.96 0.38
C TYR A 378 12.66 17.05 1.67
N VAL A 379 13.43 16.04 1.88
CA VAL A 379 14.29 15.91 3.03
C VAL A 379 15.70 15.65 2.53
N SER A 380 16.64 16.52 2.88
CA SER A 380 18.06 16.21 2.74
C SER A 380 18.41 14.99 3.58
N GLY A 381 19.59 14.42 3.43
CA GLY A 381 20.06 13.30 4.26
C GLY A 381 20.03 13.58 5.79
N THR A 382 19.81 14.84 6.20
CA THR A 382 19.67 15.29 7.59
C THR A 382 18.21 15.45 8.03
N ASN A 383 17.24 15.04 7.24
CA ASN A 383 15.80 15.26 7.47
C ASN A 383 15.37 16.74 7.54
N THR A 384 16.15 17.66 7.02
CA THR A 384 15.77 19.06 6.91
C THR A 384 15.05 19.32 5.60
N VAL A 385 13.94 20.04 5.67
CA VAL A 385 13.19 20.46 4.49
C VAL A 385 14.00 21.50 3.71
N GLN A 386 14.15 21.25 2.40
CA GLN A 386 14.77 22.25 1.48
C GLN A 386 13.80 22.58 0.37
N GLY A 387 13.67 23.87 0.08
CA GLY A 387 12.84 24.39 -1.00
C GLY A 387 11.36 24.50 -0.63
N GLY A 388 10.82 25.68 -0.74
CA GLY A 388 9.48 26.01 -0.30
C GLY A 388 8.39 25.41 -1.17
N ILE A 389 8.04 24.14 -0.95
CA ILE A 389 6.68 23.70 -1.20
C ILE A 389 5.94 24.08 0.07
N GLU A 390 5.33 25.23 0.07
CA GLU A 390 4.60 25.79 1.22
C GLU A 390 3.32 25.02 1.54
N GLU A 391 2.91 24.08 0.67
CA GLU A 391 1.66 23.37 0.80
C GLU A 391 1.89 21.88 0.84
N ASP A 392 1.95 21.34 2.01
CA ASP A 392 1.79 19.91 2.28
C ASP A 392 0.31 19.54 2.38
N GLY A 393 0.02 18.24 2.27
CA GLY A 393 -1.29 17.70 2.53
C GLY A 393 -2.06 17.26 1.28
N THR A 394 -3.35 17.09 1.50
CA THR A 394 -4.28 16.54 0.52
C THR A 394 -5.21 17.61 -0.01
N LYS A 395 -5.36 17.68 -1.34
CA LYS A 395 -6.32 18.56 -2.00
C LYS A 395 -7.18 17.77 -2.98
N THR A 396 -8.48 18.01 -2.95
CA THR A 396 -9.43 17.40 -3.88
C THR A 396 -10.37 18.49 -4.41
N ARG A 397 -10.52 18.57 -5.72
CA ARG A 397 -11.35 19.58 -6.39
C ARG A 397 -12.21 18.94 -7.47
N VAL A 398 -13.50 19.26 -7.48
CA VAL A 398 -14.42 18.90 -8.56
C VAL A 398 -14.70 20.14 -9.39
N ILE A 399 -14.53 19.99 -10.70
CA ILE A 399 -14.69 21.07 -11.70
C ILE A 399 -15.77 20.61 -12.70
N PRO A 400 -17.04 20.98 -12.51
CA PRO A 400 -18.10 20.65 -13.45
C PRO A 400 -17.84 21.26 -14.83
N LEU A 401 -18.32 20.63 -15.92
CA LEU A 401 -18.27 21.24 -17.26
C LEU A 401 -19.01 22.59 -17.30
N ARG A 402 -20.02 22.74 -16.44
CA ARG A 402 -20.81 23.97 -16.28
C ARG A 402 -21.01 24.22 -14.79
N GLY A 403 -20.61 25.37 -14.31
CA GLY A 403 -20.72 25.76 -12.92
C GLY A 403 -19.39 26.11 -12.28
N ALA A 404 -19.40 26.43 -10.98
CA ALA A 404 -18.21 26.75 -10.22
C ALA A 404 -17.47 25.49 -9.79
N ALA A 405 -16.14 25.55 -9.82
CA ALA A 405 -15.32 24.54 -9.18
C ALA A 405 -15.53 24.58 -7.65
N ARG A 406 -15.42 23.43 -7.01
CA ARG A 406 -15.54 23.30 -5.54
C ARG A 406 -14.42 22.45 -4.99
N ASP A 407 -13.84 22.91 -3.92
CA ASP A 407 -12.87 22.14 -3.14
C ASP A 407 -13.65 21.19 -2.21
N ILE A 408 -13.14 19.99 -2.07
CA ILE A 408 -13.74 18.94 -1.23
C ILE A 408 -12.85 18.77 -0.01
N GLU A 409 -13.45 18.90 1.18
CA GLU A 409 -12.73 18.66 2.44
C GLU A 409 -12.23 17.21 2.48
N PRO A 410 -10.91 16.97 2.64
CA PRO A 410 -10.36 15.63 2.59
C PRO A 410 -10.79 14.76 3.77
N TRP A 411 -11.14 13.50 3.51
CA TRP A 411 -11.23 12.51 4.58
C TRP A 411 -9.84 12.25 5.13
N THR A 412 -9.73 12.22 6.45
CA THR A 412 -8.47 12.06 7.17
C THR A 412 -8.40 10.72 7.88
N GLY A 413 -7.17 10.24 8.12
CA GLY A 413 -6.89 9.05 8.90
C GLY A 413 -5.55 9.16 9.60
N THR A 414 -5.35 8.33 10.62
CA THR A 414 -4.11 8.30 11.40
C THR A 414 -3.34 7.00 11.15
N GLY A 415 -2.01 7.07 11.13
CA GLY A 415 -1.14 5.92 10.94
C GLY A 415 -0.49 5.83 9.55
N GLY A 416 0.16 4.71 9.26
CA GLY A 416 0.90 4.49 8.03
C GLY A 416 0.05 4.55 6.76
N HIS A 417 0.67 4.96 5.67
CA HIS A 417 0.05 5.07 4.34
C HIS A 417 -1.22 5.93 4.31
N GLY A 418 -1.18 7.10 4.99
CA GLY A 418 -2.31 8.03 5.08
C GLY A 418 -3.52 7.45 5.83
N GLY A 419 -3.28 6.64 6.86
CA GLY A 419 -4.32 6.00 7.68
C GLY A 419 -4.85 4.67 7.13
N GLY A 420 -4.34 4.20 5.99
CA GLY A 420 -4.85 2.98 5.34
C GLY A 420 -4.45 1.69 6.04
N ASP A 421 -3.29 1.64 6.70
CA ASP A 421 -2.77 0.40 7.29
C ASP A 421 -3.71 -0.15 8.38
N LYS A 422 -4.24 0.72 9.26
CA LYS A 422 -5.17 0.26 10.30
C LYS A 422 -6.46 -0.32 9.71
N VAL A 423 -7.06 0.36 8.73
CA VAL A 423 -8.31 -0.09 8.11
C VAL A 423 -8.11 -1.41 7.36
N LEU A 424 -6.96 -1.60 6.69
CA LEU A 424 -6.57 -2.87 6.08
C LEU A 424 -6.43 -3.98 7.12
N LEU A 425 -5.80 -3.70 8.27
CA LEU A 425 -5.57 -4.70 9.31
C LEU A 425 -6.88 -5.07 10.02
N ASP A 426 -7.81 -4.12 10.22
CA ASP A 426 -9.17 -4.40 10.68
C ASP A 426 -9.90 -5.38 9.73
N ASP A 427 -9.82 -5.14 8.42
CA ASP A 427 -10.41 -6.00 7.39
C ASP A 427 -9.75 -7.40 7.31
N ILE A 428 -8.46 -7.52 7.65
CA ILE A 428 -7.75 -8.80 7.67
C ILE A 428 -8.04 -9.61 8.93
N PHE A 429 -7.99 -8.98 10.12
CA PHE A 429 -7.87 -9.69 11.38
C PHE A 429 -9.15 -9.69 12.23
N LEU A 430 -10.10 -8.78 12.02
CA LEU A 430 -11.37 -8.85 12.74
C LEU A 430 -12.19 -10.05 12.26
N ALA A 431 -12.86 -10.74 13.20
CA ALA A 431 -13.74 -11.86 12.87
C ALA A 431 -14.95 -11.43 12.02
N ASN A 432 -15.43 -10.21 12.25
CA ASN A 432 -16.53 -9.60 11.53
C ASN A 432 -16.13 -8.16 11.14
N PRO A 433 -15.36 -7.98 10.05
CA PRO A 433 -15.03 -6.65 9.58
C PRO A 433 -16.28 -5.91 9.12
N PRO A 434 -16.33 -4.56 9.21
CA PRO A 434 -17.42 -3.78 8.66
C PRO A 434 -17.62 -4.06 7.16
N GLU A 435 -18.90 -3.99 6.70
CA GLU A 435 -19.20 -4.07 5.28
C GLU A 435 -18.47 -2.98 4.49
N ASP A 436 -17.85 -3.38 3.38
CA ASP A 436 -17.06 -2.48 2.55
C ASP A 436 -17.72 -2.21 1.19
N LYS A 437 -18.54 -1.16 1.11
CA LYS A 437 -19.18 -0.72 -0.14
C LYS A 437 -18.20 -0.38 -1.28
N TYR A 438 -16.92 -0.17 -0.94
CA TYR A 438 -15.89 0.20 -1.94
C TYR A 438 -15.13 -1.01 -2.49
N VAL A 439 -15.36 -2.20 -1.94
CA VAL A 439 -14.65 -3.43 -2.33
C VAL A 439 -13.12 -3.20 -2.35
N ARG A 440 -12.57 -2.76 -1.22
CA ARG A 440 -11.13 -2.47 -1.08
C ARG A 440 -10.26 -3.71 -0.98
N ASN A 441 -10.85 -4.84 -0.56
CA ASN A 441 -10.17 -6.12 -0.57
C ASN A 441 -9.81 -6.51 -2.02
N SER A 442 -8.53 -6.86 -2.23
CA SER A 442 -8.01 -7.27 -3.54
C SER A 442 -7.56 -8.72 -3.49
N ASP A 443 -8.00 -9.50 -4.44
CA ASP A 443 -7.58 -10.89 -4.63
C ASP A 443 -6.47 -11.03 -5.69
N GLN A 444 -6.16 -12.28 -6.10
CA GLN A 444 -5.17 -12.58 -7.14
C GLN A 444 -5.52 -11.95 -8.50
N ARG A 445 -6.81 -11.70 -8.80
CA ARG A 445 -7.24 -11.09 -10.07
C ARG A 445 -6.86 -9.61 -10.10
N GLY A 446 -7.14 -8.88 -9.00
CA GLY A 446 -6.70 -7.50 -8.84
C GLY A 446 -5.18 -7.37 -8.75
N GLY A 447 -4.52 -8.30 -8.05
CA GLY A 447 -3.06 -8.41 -8.01
C GLY A 447 -2.45 -8.59 -9.40
N ALA A 448 -3.01 -9.51 -10.21
CA ALA A 448 -2.60 -9.74 -11.59
C ALA A 448 -2.82 -8.50 -12.47
N ALA A 449 -4.03 -7.92 -12.45
CA ALA A 449 -4.34 -6.74 -13.26
C ALA A 449 -3.37 -5.59 -13.03
N SER A 450 -2.92 -5.38 -11.78
CA SER A 450 -1.97 -4.30 -11.46
C SER A 450 -0.54 -4.61 -11.89
N ILE A 451 0.00 -5.81 -11.61
CA ILE A 451 1.39 -6.13 -11.97
C ILE A 451 1.59 -6.27 -13.47
N LEU A 452 0.57 -6.76 -14.19
CA LEU A 452 0.68 -6.97 -15.65
C LEU A 452 0.85 -5.67 -16.43
N ILE A 453 0.37 -4.53 -15.91
CA ILE A 453 0.70 -3.22 -16.48
C ILE A 453 2.20 -2.97 -16.36
N GLY A 454 2.80 -3.23 -15.19
CA GLY A 454 4.24 -3.07 -14.98
C GLY A 454 5.09 -4.02 -15.82
N VAL A 455 4.67 -5.28 -15.94
CA VAL A 455 5.33 -6.29 -16.81
C VAL A 455 5.25 -5.88 -18.28
N ALA A 456 4.07 -5.40 -18.73
CA ALA A 456 3.90 -4.88 -20.09
C ALA A 456 4.78 -3.65 -20.34
N ALA A 457 4.87 -2.72 -19.39
CA ALA A 457 5.73 -1.55 -19.49
C ALA A 457 7.22 -1.94 -19.64
N ASN A 458 7.70 -2.89 -18.85
CA ASN A 458 9.07 -3.42 -19.00
C ASN A 458 9.30 -4.02 -20.41
N ARG A 459 8.35 -4.78 -20.95
CA ARG A 459 8.43 -5.28 -22.33
C ARG A 459 8.43 -4.15 -23.36
N CYS A 460 7.67 -3.07 -23.13
CA CYS A 460 7.73 -1.89 -23.99
C CYS A 460 9.12 -1.23 -23.96
N PHE A 461 9.77 -1.13 -22.79
CA PHE A 461 11.13 -0.56 -22.67
C PHE A 461 12.15 -1.35 -23.50
N GLU A 462 12.03 -2.68 -23.53
CA GLU A 462 12.92 -3.57 -24.26
C GLU A 462 12.66 -3.57 -25.77
N THR A 463 11.40 -3.54 -26.18
CA THR A 463 10.98 -3.78 -27.57
C THR A 463 10.60 -2.54 -28.36
N GLY A 464 10.27 -1.44 -27.66
CA GLY A 464 9.67 -0.23 -28.25
C GLY A 464 8.25 -0.44 -28.81
N LYS A 465 7.59 -1.57 -28.49
CA LYS A 465 6.27 -1.92 -29.04
C LYS A 465 5.20 -1.95 -27.96
N PRO A 466 3.94 -1.61 -28.28
CA PRO A 466 2.80 -1.82 -27.42
C PRO A 466 2.63 -3.29 -27.04
N VAL A 467 2.07 -3.54 -25.85
CA VAL A 467 1.83 -4.88 -25.30
C VAL A 467 0.38 -5.02 -24.89
N GLU A 468 -0.32 -6.02 -25.44
CA GLU A 468 -1.66 -6.42 -25.02
C GLU A 468 -1.59 -7.26 -23.73
N ILE A 469 -2.37 -6.91 -22.71
CA ILE A 469 -2.38 -7.63 -21.41
C ILE A 469 -2.77 -9.11 -21.62
N ALA A 470 -3.74 -9.40 -22.49
CA ALA A 470 -4.16 -10.76 -22.81
C ALA A 470 -3.06 -11.64 -23.42
N SER A 471 -1.96 -11.04 -23.93
CA SER A 471 -0.80 -11.79 -24.42
C SER A 471 0.13 -12.29 -23.31
N LEU A 472 -0.03 -11.79 -22.08
CA LEU A 472 0.85 -12.07 -20.96
C LEU A 472 0.41 -13.28 -20.13
N VAL A 473 -0.90 -13.40 -19.90
CA VAL A 473 -1.52 -14.48 -19.12
C VAL A 473 -2.80 -14.96 -19.79
N LYS A 474 -3.18 -16.21 -19.51
CA LYS A 474 -4.39 -16.83 -20.03
C LYS A 474 -5.53 -16.72 -19.04
N ASN A 475 -6.74 -16.50 -19.53
CA ASN A 475 -7.98 -16.56 -18.73
C ASN A 475 -7.93 -15.68 -17.45
N LEU A 476 -7.39 -14.46 -17.57
CA LEU A 476 -7.47 -13.48 -16.50
C LEU A 476 -8.94 -13.05 -16.33
N GLU A 477 -9.53 -13.47 -15.23
CA GLU A 477 -10.88 -13.05 -14.86
C GLU A 477 -10.86 -11.62 -14.31
N ARG A 478 -11.97 -10.90 -14.48
CA ARG A 478 -12.14 -9.56 -13.92
C ARG A 478 -12.16 -9.63 -12.38
N ALA A 479 -11.45 -8.71 -11.72
CA ALA A 479 -11.56 -8.54 -10.29
C ALA A 479 -12.93 -7.97 -9.89
N ASP A 480 -13.36 -8.21 -8.66
CA ASP A 480 -14.57 -7.62 -8.14
C ASP A 480 -14.33 -6.13 -7.86
N TYR A 481 -15.19 -5.30 -8.44
CA TYR A 481 -15.19 -3.86 -8.24
C TYR A 481 -16.60 -3.36 -7.96
N PRO A 482 -16.77 -2.26 -7.22
CA PRO A 482 -18.08 -1.66 -7.04
C PRO A 482 -18.58 -1.04 -8.36
N PRO A 483 -19.92 -0.90 -8.53
CA PRO A 483 -20.49 -0.29 -9.72
C PRO A 483 -20.04 1.16 -9.89
N MET A 484 -19.94 1.59 -11.16
CA MET A 484 -19.55 2.94 -11.58
C MET A 484 -20.57 3.45 -12.59
N PRO A 485 -20.69 4.78 -12.77
CA PRO A 485 -21.38 5.36 -13.91
C PRO A 485 -20.85 4.81 -15.24
N THR A 486 -21.73 4.63 -16.21
CA THR A 486 -21.41 4.03 -17.51
C THR A 486 -21.76 4.97 -18.67
N HIS A 487 -21.36 4.62 -19.90
CA HIS A 487 -21.74 5.35 -21.11
C HIS A 487 -23.25 5.35 -21.37
N GLU A 488 -24.01 4.51 -20.70
CA GLU A 488 -25.47 4.44 -20.80
C GLU A 488 -26.15 5.41 -19.84
N ASP A 489 -25.44 5.91 -18.82
CA ASP A 489 -25.98 6.84 -17.84
C ASP A 489 -26.26 8.21 -18.46
N PRO A 490 -27.43 8.83 -18.22
CA PRO A 490 -27.79 10.10 -18.82
C PRO A 490 -26.81 11.24 -18.42
N VAL A 491 -26.36 11.97 -19.41
CA VAL A 491 -25.56 13.19 -19.21
C VAL A 491 -26.44 14.41 -19.56
N PRO A 492 -26.72 15.32 -18.63
CA PRO A 492 -27.56 16.48 -18.89
C PRO A 492 -26.95 17.41 -19.95
N MET A 493 -27.75 17.79 -20.93
CA MET A 493 -27.36 18.78 -21.92
C MET A 493 -27.05 20.13 -21.22
N PRO A 494 -25.92 20.76 -21.49
CA PRO A 494 -25.63 22.11 -20.98
C PRO A 494 -26.71 23.10 -21.43
N PRO A 495 -27.07 24.11 -20.60
CA PRO A 495 -28.04 25.10 -20.97
C PRO A 495 -27.59 25.86 -22.22
N VAL A 496 -28.54 26.09 -23.13
CA VAL A 496 -28.33 26.88 -24.35
C VAL A 496 -27.93 28.31 -23.94
N ARG A 497 -26.80 28.80 -24.42
CA ARG A 497 -26.46 30.22 -24.25
C ARG A 497 -27.52 31.05 -24.92
N SER A 498 -28.23 31.89 -24.17
CA SER A 498 -29.03 32.94 -24.79
C SER A 498 -28.07 33.79 -25.65
N ARG A 499 -28.33 33.86 -26.98
CA ARG A 499 -27.67 34.83 -27.84
C ARG A 499 -28.01 36.19 -27.22
N ARG A 500 -27.02 36.85 -26.59
CA ARG A 500 -27.17 38.26 -26.31
C ARG A 500 -27.24 38.92 -27.68
N GLY A 501 -28.43 39.45 -28.01
CA GLY A 501 -28.65 40.28 -29.18
C GLY A 501 -27.80 41.54 -29.14
#